data_9f1f2c2820635cae19bc8a4068186857
#
_entry.id   9f1f2c2820635cae19bc8a4068186857
#
_cell.length_a   1.000
_cell.length_b   1.000
_cell.length_c   1.000
_cell.angle_alpha   90.00
_cell.angle_beta   90.00
_cell.angle_gamma   90.00
#
_symmetry.space_group_name_H-M   'P 1'
#
loop_
_entity.id
_entity.type
_entity.pdbx_description
1 polymer ?
#
loop_
_entity_poly.entity_id
_entity_poly.type
_entity_poly.pdbx_seq_one_letter_code
_entity_poly.pdbx_strand_id
1 'polypeptide(L)' 'MTKFLDPTTYSDEDYAEVLGEFVRSEGYQLFCGELYALSENLNNLQDVKDQSDLDFKRGQLAVIGLVLNYQELMEQDA' A
#
# COMPACT_ATOMS: atom_id res chain seq x y z
N MET A 1 -4.18 -20.35 9.67
CA MET A 1 -4.05 -19.79 8.32
C MET A 1 -5.10 -18.72 8.08
N THR A 2 -4.69 -17.58 7.59
CA THR A 2 -5.60 -16.46 7.34
C THR A 2 -6.33 -16.66 6.01
N LYS A 3 -7.64 -16.51 6.02
CA LYS A 3 -8.42 -16.52 4.80
C LYS A 3 -8.69 -15.09 4.36
N PHE A 4 -8.47 -14.82 3.10
CA PHE A 4 -8.81 -13.53 2.52
C PHE A 4 -10.19 -13.61 1.87
N LEU A 5 -10.89 -12.50 1.88
CA LEU A 5 -12.17 -12.42 1.19
C LEU A 5 -11.92 -12.36 -0.32
N ASP A 6 -12.81 -13.01 -1.08
CA ASP A 6 -12.70 -13.03 -2.53
C ASP A 6 -13.40 -11.80 -3.11
N PRO A 7 -12.65 -10.86 -3.70
CA PRO A 7 -13.27 -9.64 -4.21
C PRO A 7 -14.28 -9.89 -5.33
N THR A 8 -14.18 -11.03 -6.03
CA THR A 8 -15.10 -11.30 -7.12
C THR A 8 -16.50 -11.68 -6.67
N THR A 9 -16.68 -11.98 -5.35
CA THR A 9 -17.99 -12.31 -4.81
C THR A 9 -18.78 -11.07 -4.36
N TYR A 10 -18.17 -9.90 -4.40
CA TYR A 10 -18.81 -8.64 -4.01
C TYR A 10 -19.37 -7.95 -5.24
N SER A 11 -20.51 -7.27 -5.07
CA SER A 11 -20.98 -6.37 -6.13
C SER A 11 -20.01 -5.18 -6.22
N ASP A 12 -19.98 -4.50 -7.35
CA ASP A 12 -19.13 -3.32 -7.51
C ASP A 12 -19.43 -2.26 -6.46
N GLU A 13 -20.70 -2.10 -6.12
CA GLU A 13 -21.13 -1.12 -5.13
C GLU A 13 -20.67 -1.49 -3.73
N ASP A 14 -20.84 -2.74 -3.33
CA ASP A 14 -20.39 -3.21 -2.00
C ASP A 14 -18.88 -3.17 -1.89
N TYR A 15 -18.19 -3.56 -2.94
CA TYR A 15 -16.72 -3.52 -2.99
C TYR A 15 -16.21 -2.10 -2.76
N ALA A 16 -16.77 -1.14 -3.48
CA ALA A 16 -16.36 0.26 -3.36
C ALA A 16 -16.67 0.83 -1.97
N GLU A 17 -17.80 0.43 -1.38
CA GLU A 17 -18.18 0.90 -0.05
C GLU A 17 -17.22 0.39 1.02
N VAL A 18 -16.94 -0.91 1.01
CA VAL A 18 -16.07 -1.51 2.04
C VAL A 18 -14.65 -0.95 1.94
N LEU A 19 -14.09 -0.89 0.75
CA LEU A 19 -12.74 -0.37 0.57
C LEU A 19 -12.67 1.14 0.77
N GLY A 20 -13.73 1.86 0.42
CA GLY A 20 -13.81 3.28 0.69
C GLY A 20 -13.76 3.59 2.19
N GLU A 21 -14.45 2.81 3.00
CA GLU A 21 -14.38 2.94 4.44
C GLU A 21 -12.98 2.66 4.96
N PHE A 22 -12.33 1.64 4.41
CA PHE A 22 -10.98 1.29 4.82
C PHE A 22 -9.99 2.43 4.57
N VAL A 23 -9.98 3.00 3.37
CA VAL A 23 -9.01 4.05 3.05
C VAL A 23 -9.29 5.36 3.79
N ARG A 24 -10.49 5.54 4.31
CA ARG A 24 -10.81 6.70 5.14
C ARG A 24 -10.59 6.46 6.63
N SER A 25 -10.24 5.23 7.01
CA SER A 25 -10.07 4.88 8.42
C SER A 25 -8.80 5.49 8.99
N GLU A 26 -8.83 5.74 10.30
CA GLU A 26 -7.67 6.22 11.01
C GLU A 26 -6.53 5.21 10.94
N GLY A 27 -6.88 3.91 11.02
CA GLY A 27 -5.86 2.85 10.93
C GLY A 27 -5.12 2.86 9.61
N TYR A 28 -5.83 3.04 8.49
CA TYR A 28 -5.17 3.12 7.19
C TYR A 28 -4.25 4.34 7.12
N GLN A 29 -4.70 5.49 7.62
CA GLN A 29 -3.89 6.71 7.59
C GLN A 29 -2.62 6.56 8.43
N LEU A 30 -2.72 5.95 9.60
CA LEU A 30 -1.53 5.68 10.42
C LEU A 30 -0.60 4.70 9.74
N PHE A 31 -1.14 3.66 9.13
CA PHE A 31 -0.34 2.67 8.40
C PHE A 31 0.42 3.34 7.24
N CYS A 32 -0.25 4.21 6.50
CA CYS A 32 0.41 4.96 5.43
C CYS A 32 1.53 5.84 5.96
N GLY A 33 1.33 6.49 7.10
CA GLY A 33 2.38 7.30 7.72
C GLY A 33 3.59 6.48 8.09
N GLU A 34 3.39 5.29 8.63
CA GLU A 34 4.50 4.40 8.96
C GLU A 34 5.23 3.91 7.71
N LEU A 35 4.48 3.57 6.66
CA LEU A 35 5.10 3.16 5.41
C LEU A 35 5.86 4.29 4.74
N TYR A 36 5.35 5.51 4.84
CA TYR A 36 6.06 6.67 4.31
C TYR A 36 7.41 6.85 5.01
N ALA A 37 7.42 6.73 6.34
CA ALA A 37 8.66 6.83 7.11
C ALA A 37 9.64 5.72 6.71
N LEU A 38 9.14 4.51 6.49
CA LEU A 38 9.98 3.40 6.03
C LEU A 38 10.56 3.69 4.65
N SER A 39 9.77 4.28 3.75
CA SER A 39 10.25 4.60 2.41
C SER A 39 11.39 5.62 2.44
N GLU A 40 11.34 6.57 3.37
CA GLU A 40 12.43 7.52 3.53
C GLU A 40 13.74 6.81 3.90
N ASN A 41 13.68 5.81 4.78
CA ASN A 41 14.83 5.02 5.15
C ASN A 41 15.34 4.18 3.99
N LEU A 42 14.43 3.60 3.20
CA LEU A 42 14.80 2.76 2.05
C LEU A 42 15.43 3.57 0.92
N ASN A 43 15.15 4.87 0.85
CA ASN A 43 15.74 5.76 -0.14
C ASN A 43 17.18 6.16 0.20
N ASN A 44 17.70 5.74 1.34
CA ASN A 44 19.07 6.06 1.72
C ASN A 44 20.03 5.14 0.95
N LEU A 45 20.63 5.68 -0.11
CA LEU A 45 21.53 4.92 -0.98
C LEU A 45 22.85 4.54 -0.33
N GLN A 46 23.19 5.18 0.80
CA GLN A 46 24.42 4.84 1.53
C GLN A 46 24.37 3.44 2.11
N ASP A 47 23.19 2.89 2.33
CA ASP A 47 23.02 1.56 2.87
C ASP A 47 22.97 0.48 1.79
N VAL A 48 23.05 0.85 0.51
CA VAL A 48 23.03 -0.11 -0.58
C VAL A 48 24.41 -0.76 -0.73
N LYS A 49 24.44 -2.08 -0.66
CA LYS A 49 25.69 -2.85 -0.70
C LYS A 49 26.03 -3.36 -2.11
N ASP A 50 25.02 -3.75 -2.88
CA ASP A 50 25.23 -4.28 -4.23
C ASP A 50 23.93 -4.13 -5.04
N GLN A 51 23.95 -4.62 -6.27
CA GLN A 51 22.81 -4.52 -7.17
C GLN A 51 21.60 -5.30 -6.67
N SER A 52 21.83 -6.48 -6.08
CA SER A 52 20.73 -7.28 -5.52
C SER A 52 20.04 -6.55 -4.38
N ASP A 53 20.80 -5.91 -3.51
CA ASP A 53 20.25 -5.13 -2.41
C ASP A 53 19.44 -3.94 -2.94
N LEU A 54 19.94 -3.27 -3.98
CA LEU A 54 19.24 -2.16 -4.61
C LEU A 54 17.92 -2.63 -5.22
N ASP A 55 17.93 -3.75 -5.93
CA ASP A 55 16.73 -4.30 -6.56
C ASP A 55 15.69 -4.68 -5.51
N PHE A 56 16.13 -5.26 -4.40
CA PHE A 56 15.25 -5.62 -3.29
C PHE A 56 14.58 -4.36 -2.70
N LYS A 57 15.36 -3.31 -2.48
CA LYS A 57 14.82 -2.06 -1.94
C LYS A 57 13.86 -1.38 -2.91
N ARG A 58 14.14 -1.45 -4.21
CA ARG A 58 13.23 -0.93 -5.23
C ARG A 58 11.91 -1.66 -5.22
N GLY A 59 11.95 -2.99 -5.05
CA GLY A 59 10.74 -3.79 -4.94
C GLY A 59 9.90 -3.40 -3.73
N GLN A 60 10.55 -3.20 -2.58
CA GLN A 60 9.86 -2.75 -1.38
C GLN A 60 9.22 -1.37 -1.58
N LEU A 61 9.94 -0.45 -2.20
CA LEU A 61 9.42 0.89 -2.47
C LEU A 61 8.22 0.85 -3.42
N ALA A 62 8.25 -0.05 -4.40
CA ALA A 62 7.13 -0.19 -5.33
C ALA A 62 5.87 -0.64 -4.61
N VAL A 63 5.98 -1.61 -3.68
CA VAL A 63 4.83 -2.08 -2.90
C VAL A 63 4.33 -0.98 -1.96
N ILE A 64 5.23 -0.28 -1.30
CA ILE A 64 4.85 0.83 -0.43
C ILE A 64 4.11 1.90 -1.23
N GLY A 65 4.62 2.24 -2.42
CA GLY A 65 3.95 3.20 -3.30
C GLY A 65 2.55 2.77 -3.67
N LEU A 66 2.35 1.48 -3.93
CA LEU A 66 1.02 0.95 -4.23
C LEU A 66 0.06 1.17 -3.05
N VAL A 67 0.50 0.87 -1.82
CA VAL A 67 -0.34 1.06 -0.64
C VAL A 67 -0.65 2.53 -0.41
N LEU A 68 0.35 3.41 -0.55
CA LEU A 68 0.15 4.84 -0.33
C LEU A 68 -0.79 5.47 -1.35
N ASN A 69 -0.81 4.94 -2.57
CA ASN A 69 -1.68 5.44 -3.63
C ASN A 69 -3.05 4.77 -3.64
N TYR A 70 -3.28 3.79 -2.77
CA TYR A 70 -4.49 2.99 -2.80
C TYR A 70 -5.74 3.84 -2.57
N GLN A 71 -5.67 4.80 -1.66
CA GLN A 71 -6.79 5.70 -1.39
C GLN A 71 -7.19 6.46 -2.66
N GLU A 72 -6.20 6.99 -3.38
CA GLU A 72 -6.44 7.73 -4.61
C GLU A 72 -7.08 6.86 -5.68
N LEU A 73 -6.62 5.61 -5.80
CA LEU A 73 -7.21 4.67 -6.75
C LEU A 73 -8.68 4.40 -6.42
N MET A 74 -9.00 4.24 -5.14
CA MET A 74 -10.38 3.97 -4.73
C MET A 74 -11.27 5.20 -4.94
N GLU A 75 -10.75 6.40 -4.74
CA GLU A 75 -11.53 7.63 -4.91
C GLU A 75 -11.78 7.96 -6.39
N GLN A 76 -10.89 7.56 -7.29
CA GLN A 76 -11.06 7.81 -8.72
C GLN A 76 -12.24 7.07 -9.32
N ASP A 77 -12.62 5.94 -8.74
CA ASP A 77 -13.71 5.13 -9.22
C ASP A 77 -15.08 5.54 -8.67
N ALA A 78 -15.11 6.52 -7.83
CA ALA A 78 -16.35 6.97 -7.19
C ALA A 78 -17.21 7.86 -8.09
#